data_3400219b350910425aa840e9a01a79aa
#
_entry.id   3400219b350910425aa840e9a01a79aa
#
_cell.length_a   1.000
_cell.length_b   1.000
_cell.length_c   1.000
_cell.angle_alpha   90.00
_cell.angle_beta   90.00
_cell.angle_gamma   90.00
#
_symmetry.space_group_name_H-M   'P 1'
#
loop_
_entity.id
_entity.type
_entity.pdbx_description
1 polymer ?
#
loop_
_entity_poly.entity_id
_entity_poly.type
_entity_poly.pdbx_seq_one_letter_code
_entity_poly.pdbx_strand_id
1 'polypeptide(L)'
;MKKITILLLLIVNISLLGYPNQTTYDIVLLDGIIVDGTGKPAKEGALGILDGKMYLLPANTSAESDRIINVSGLVIAPGFVDVHNHTDRSLINPNSNLNEGFIRQGVTTIVGGPDGYLSPVGIQKLKDSLAEHGAGTNVACYIGHNSIRSEVMKNDFKRDATENELNQMRTMVKKGMEMGAVGLSTGLMYTPGSYGNKEEVIALAKEVEPYGGIYDSHVRNPVHDLIGSDREVIEIATSANIGGKIGHLKAVGLQNIGKIRAVIGLVDSARAAGHNIVSDQYPYDGAATTILARIFIIPKEIIQSETLNIEDKVENQFVIILKNLLKDQVIREKIKTVSENGENGGFAWLKATGYTSMRITHSQDFPELVGVYLSQLAEEMNKEPFDAISELLIKANNPVYITLGAIKEQDVQDLMVQSWNMIASDGAYALPGNQGGHPRSTGTFPRVLGHYVRELQILSLEEAIRKMTSMPAKFIGLNTRGQIADGFPADIVVFDPATIIDKSTFVQPNLFSIGVIHVIVNGELVLFEKKITGKKPGKFLKKESFESYKYGE
;
A
#
# COMPACT_ATOMS: atom_id res chain seq x y z
N MET A 1 -18.60 67.19 -75.22
CA MET A 1 -17.54 66.36 -74.60
C MET A 1 -17.81 66.30 -73.09
N LYS A 2 -18.48 65.24 -72.64
CA LYS A 2 -18.77 65.03 -71.22
C LYS A 2 -17.72 64.10 -70.62
N LYS A 3 -16.98 64.57 -69.66
CA LYS A 3 -16.03 63.75 -68.88
C LYS A 3 -16.82 62.95 -67.81
N ILE A 4 -16.73 61.62 -67.92
CA ILE A 4 -17.27 60.70 -66.92
C ILE A 4 -16.13 60.42 -65.92
N THR A 5 -16.32 60.81 -64.67
CA THR A 5 -15.42 60.51 -63.56
C THR A 5 -15.87 59.18 -62.92
N ILE A 6 -15.04 58.14 -63.08
CA ILE A 6 -15.26 56.83 -62.45
C ILE A 6 -14.68 56.91 -61.03
N LEU A 7 -15.57 56.79 -60.00
CA LEU A 7 -15.22 56.70 -58.59
C LEU A 7 -14.97 55.22 -58.25
N LEU A 8 -13.68 54.84 -58.05
CA LEU A 8 -13.30 53.51 -57.57
C LEU A 8 -13.58 53.43 -56.07
N LEU A 9 -14.59 52.65 -55.67
CA LEU A 9 -14.79 52.24 -54.25
C LEU A 9 -13.77 51.13 -53.93
N LEU A 10 -12.78 51.43 -53.09
CA LEU A 10 -11.94 50.46 -52.44
C LEU A 10 -12.74 49.79 -51.29
N ILE A 11 -13.21 48.56 -51.54
CA ILE A 11 -13.76 47.74 -50.46
C ILE A 11 -12.57 47.17 -49.68
N VAL A 12 -12.26 47.74 -48.53
CA VAL A 12 -11.33 47.16 -47.54
C VAL A 12 -12.01 45.95 -46.88
N ASN A 13 -11.70 44.76 -47.34
CA ASN A 13 -12.01 43.54 -46.65
C ASN A 13 -11.17 43.50 -45.34
N ILE A 14 -11.76 43.93 -44.24
CA ILE A 14 -11.25 43.65 -42.91
C ILE A 14 -11.53 42.16 -42.68
N SER A 15 -10.53 41.32 -43.00
CA SER A 15 -10.48 39.94 -42.52
C SER A 15 -10.52 40.01 -41.00
N LEU A 16 -11.63 39.61 -40.41
CA LEU A 16 -11.69 39.26 -38.99
C LEU A 16 -10.62 38.17 -38.79
N LEU A 17 -9.47 38.61 -38.34
CA LEU A 17 -8.50 37.71 -37.74
C LEU A 17 -9.26 37.07 -36.57
N GLY A 18 -9.74 35.82 -36.78
CA GLY A 18 -10.32 35.02 -35.71
C GLY A 18 -9.28 34.96 -34.61
N TYR A 19 -9.60 35.48 -33.44
CA TYR A 19 -8.82 35.19 -32.24
C TYR A 19 -8.69 33.68 -32.16
N PRO A 20 -7.51 33.13 -31.95
CA PRO A 20 -7.37 31.69 -31.72
C PRO A 20 -8.35 31.35 -30.59
N ASN A 21 -9.21 30.35 -30.80
CA ASN A 21 -10.11 29.85 -29.76
C ASN A 21 -9.28 29.65 -28.50
N GLN A 22 -9.51 30.52 -27.52
CA GLN A 22 -8.82 30.40 -26.23
C GLN A 22 -9.32 29.10 -25.60
N THR A 23 -8.42 28.17 -25.30
CA THR A 23 -8.78 26.90 -24.69
C THR A 23 -9.41 27.17 -23.32
N THR A 24 -10.65 26.77 -23.14
CA THR A 24 -11.33 26.85 -21.85
C THR A 24 -11.09 25.55 -21.10
N TYR A 25 -10.50 25.64 -19.91
CA TYR A 25 -10.24 24.49 -19.06
C TYR A 25 -11.44 24.21 -18.14
N ASP A 26 -11.65 22.95 -17.76
CA ASP A 26 -12.63 22.56 -16.74
C ASP A 26 -12.24 23.13 -15.37
N ILE A 27 -10.95 23.02 -15.04
CA ILE A 27 -10.36 23.51 -13.78
C ILE A 27 -8.97 24.10 -14.08
N VAL A 28 -8.67 25.23 -13.44
CA VAL A 28 -7.29 25.78 -13.39
C VAL A 28 -6.87 25.94 -11.94
N LEU A 29 -5.72 25.33 -11.60
CA LEU A 29 -5.00 25.53 -10.34
C LEU A 29 -3.97 26.65 -10.57
N LEU A 30 -4.13 27.80 -9.89
CA LEU A 30 -3.26 28.97 -10.07
C LEU A 30 -2.25 29.11 -8.92
N ASP A 31 -1.06 29.66 -9.24
CA ASP A 31 -0.07 30.16 -8.29
C ASP A 31 0.47 29.07 -7.33
N GLY A 32 0.53 27.82 -7.77
CA GLY A 32 1.04 26.72 -6.97
C GLY A 32 2.53 26.46 -7.15
N ILE A 33 3.09 25.67 -6.23
CA ILE A 33 4.44 25.10 -6.32
C ILE A 33 4.33 23.72 -6.93
N ILE A 34 4.74 23.55 -8.19
CA ILE A 34 4.64 22.28 -8.90
C ILE A 34 5.85 21.41 -8.58
N VAL A 35 5.60 20.23 -8.01
CA VAL A 35 6.55 19.13 -7.85
C VAL A 35 6.10 18.00 -8.78
N ASP A 36 6.77 17.87 -9.93
CA ASP A 36 6.26 17.11 -11.08
C ASP A 36 6.34 15.58 -10.94
N GLY A 37 6.87 15.07 -9.83
CA GLY A 37 7.04 13.64 -9.59
C GLY A 37 8.31 13.03 -10.18
N THR A 38 9.12 13.77 -10.93
CA THR A 38 10.36 13.25 -11.55
C THR A 38 11.57 13.27 -10.61
N GLY A 39 11.48 13.93 -9.46
CA GLY A 39 12.61 14.21 -8.56
C GLY A 39 13.38 15.47 -8.94
N LYS A 40 12.97 16.20 -9.97
CA LYS A 40 13.54 17.51 -10.33
C LYS A 40 13.07 18.59 -9.36
N PRO A 41 13.83 19.71 -9.24
CA PRO A 41 13.44 20.81 -8.38
C PRO A 41 12.05 21.36 -8.66
N ALA A 42 11.34 21.73 -7.60
CA ALA A 42 10.04 22.37 -7.66
C ALA A 42 10.06 23.69 -8.45
N LYS A 43 8.92 24.06 -9.06
CA LYS A 43 8.77 25.29 -9.85
C LYS A 43 7.42 25.93 -9.54
N GLU A 44 7.38 27.27 -9.50
CA GLU A 44 6.12 28.00 -9.53
C GLU A 44 5.42 27.82 -10.88
N GLY A 45 4.10 27.67 -10.87
CA GLY A 45 3.33 27.46 -12.09
C GLY A 45 1.84 27.33 -11.83
N ALA A 46 1.11 27.12 -12.91
CA ALA A 46 -0.30 26.79 -12.91
C ALA A 46 -0.54 25.47 -13.66
N LEU A 47 -1.69 24.85 -13.39
CA LEU A 47 -2.06 23.59 -14.02
C LEU A 47 -3.51 23.69 -14.51
N GLY A 48 -3.71 23.51 -15.82
CA GLY A 48 -5.04 23.38 -16.44
C GLY A 48 -5.48 21.93 -16.50
N ILE A 49 -6.76 21.69 -16.33
CA ILE A 49 -7.40 20.39 -16.50
C ILE A 49 -8.48 20.53 -17.55
N LEU A 50 -8.43 19.69 -18.58
CA LEU A 50 -9.37 19.65 -19.70
C LEU A 50 -9.63 18.21 -20.10
N ASP A 51 -10.90 17.79 -20.16
CA ASP A 51 -11.32 16.44 -20.53
C ASP A 51 -10.59 15.34 -19.72
N GLY A 52 -10.42 15.60 -18.41
CA GLY A 52 -9.76 14.66 -17.49
C GLY A 52 -8.24 14.57 -17.63
N LYS A 53 -7.60 15.41 -18.43
CA LYS A 53 -6.16 15.48 -18.65
C LYS A 53 -5.58 16.77 -18.10
N MET A 54 -4.32 16.73 -17.69
CA MET A 54 -3.61 17.90 -17.17
C MET A 54 -2.71 18.54 -18.22
N TYR A 55 -2.50 19.85 -18.06
CA TYR A 55 -1.65 20.68 -18.92
C TYR A 55 -0.90 21.71 -18.08
N LEU A 56 0.41 21.77 -18.25
CA LEU A 56 1.25 22.78 -17.59
C LEU A 56 0.98 24.15 -18.17
N LEU A 57 0.76 25.13 -17.32
CA LEU A 57 0.52 26.52 -17.68
C LEU A 57 1.61 27.41 -17.07
N PRO A 58 1.97 28.52 -17.74
CA PRO A 58 2.89 29.52 -17.16
C PRO A 58 2.34 30.06 -15.82
N ALA A 59 3.25 30.42 -14.91
CA ALA A 59 2.88 31.22 -13.76
C ALA A 59 2.19 32.53 -14.21
N ASN A 60 1.21 33.00 -13.47
CA ASN A 60 0.42 34.18 -13.79
C ASN A 60 -0.38 34.06 -15.10
N THR A 61 -0.77 32.85 -15.50
CA THR A 61 -1.64 32.63 -16.66
C THR A 61 -3.01 33.30 -16.49
N SER A 62 -3.57 33.81 -17.59
CA SER A 62 -4.96 34.31 -17.68
C SER A 62 -5.88 33.30 -18.40
N ALA A 63 -5.58 31.98 -18.28
CA ALA A 63 -6.34 30.95 -18.95
C ALA A 63 -7.82 30.99 -18.55
N GLU A 64 -8.72 30.86 -19.52
CA GLU A 64 -10.17 30.73 -19.27
C GLU A 64 -10.48 29.36 -18.68
N SER A 65 -11.38 29.33 -17.70
CA SER A 65 -11.77 28.08 -17.02
C SER A 65 -13.16 28.20 -16.41
N ASP A 66 -13.88 27.07 -16.37
CA ASP A 66 -15.15 26.97 -15.64
C ASP A 66 -14.93 27.12 -14.13
N ARG A 67 -13.76 26.71 -13.63
CA ARG A 67 -13.39 26.82 -12.22
C ARG A 67 -11.92 27.18 -12.04
N ILE A 68 -11.68 28.30 -11.39
CA ILE A 68 -10.33 28.72 -10.98
C ILE A 68 -10.17 28.48 -9.48
N ILE A 69 -9.09 27.81 -9.09
CA ILE A 69 -8.72 27.53 -7.70
C ILE A 69 -7.35 28.13 -7.46
N ASN A 70 -7.27 29.16 -6.61
CA ASN A 70 -5.98 29.70 -6.18
C ASN A 70 -5.37 28.77 -5.13
N VAL A 71 -4.14 28.29 -5.40
CA VAL A 71 -3.39 27.37 -4.56
C VAL A 71 -2.03 27.96 -4.17
N SER A 72 -1.99 29.29 -4.02
CA SER A 72 -0.80 30.04 -3.63
C SER A 72 -0.22 29.51 -2.30
N GLY A 73 1.08 29.23 -2.29
CA GLY A 73 1.79 28.64 -1.15
C GLY A 73 1.55 27.14 -0.94
N LEU A 74 0.72 26.51 -1.77
CA LEU A 74 0.48 25.07 -1.72
C LEU A 74 1.31 24.33 -2.78
N VAL A 75 1.59 23.06 -2.52
CA VAL A 75 2.24 22.16 -3.46
C VAL A 75 1.19 21.48 -4.33
N ILE A 76 1.41 21.51 -5.66
CA ILE A 76 0.70 20.71 -6.65
C ILE A 76 1.63 19.54 -7.01
N ALA A 77 1.19 18.31 -6.75
CA ALA A 77 1.94 17.10 -7.07
C ALA A 77 1.05 16.08 -7.78
N PRO A 78 1.64 15.07 -8.48
CA PRO A 78 0.85 13.94 -8.94
C PRO A 78 0.20 13.26 -7.74
N GLY A 79 -1.00 12.74 -7.91
CA GLY A 79 -1.66 11.93 -6.89
C GLY A 79 -0.82 10.70 -6.54
N PHE A 80 -0.80 10.33 -5.27
CA PHE A 80 0.05 9.26 -4.78
C PHE A 80 -0.42 7.89 -5.28
N VAL A 81 0.54 7.00 -5.53
CA VAL A 81 0.35 5.63 -6.02
C VAL A 81 0.80 4.68 -4.92
N ASP A 82 -0.15 4.01 -4.29
CA ASP A 82 0.08 3.06 -3.21
C ASP A 82 0.20 1.63 -3.76
N VAL A 83 1.43 1.12 -3.89
CA VAL A 83 1.73 -0.17 -4.55
C VAL A 83 1.57 -1.39 -3.65
N HIS A 84 1.14 -1.19 -2.40
CA HIS A 84 0.86 -2.26 -1.45
C HIS A 84 -0.33 -1.86 -0.58
N ASN A 85 -1.56 -2.25 -1.00
CA ASN A 85 -2.79 -1.77 -0.39
C ASN A 85 -3.84 -2.89 -0.29
N HIS A 86 -4.48 -2.99 0.88
CA HIS A 86 -5.45 -4.03 1.22
C HIS A 86 -6.91 -3.56 1.16
N THR A 87 -7.21 -2.47 0.43
CA THR A 87 -8.59 -1.97 0.30
C THR A 87 -9.36 -2.58 -0.87
N ASP A 88 -8.75 -3.43 -1.68
CA ASP A 88 -9.38 -4.12 -2.81
C ASP A 88 -10.71 -4.80 -2.44
N ARG A 89 -10.78 -5.44 -1.27
CA ARG A 89 -12.01 -6.06 -0.76
C ARG A 89 -13.08 -5.05 -0.36
N SER A 90 -12.69 -3.94 0.23
CA SER A 90 -13.62 -2.88 0.64
C SER A 90 -14.13 -2.05 -0.55
N LEU A 91 -13.37 -1.96 -1.63
CA LEU A 91 -13.79 -1.27 -2.85
C LEU A 91 -14.93 -1.97 -3.60
N ILE A 92 -15.14 -3.26 -3.36
CA ILE A 92 -16.31 -4.01 -3.89
C ILE A 92 -17.62 -3.57 -3.20
N ASN A 93 -17.54 -3.02 -1.98
CA ASN A 93 -18.71 -2.58 -1.24
C ASN A 93 -19.02 -1.10 -1.54
N PRO A 94 -20.23 -0.75 -2.04
CA PRO A 94 -20.61 0.63 -2.36
C PRO A 94 -20.52 1.63 -1.20
N ASN A 95 -20.58 1.15 0.05
CA ASN A 95 -20.48 2.01 1.25
C ASN A 95 -19.04 2.36 1.63
N SER A 96 -18.04 1.64 1.09
CA SER A 96 -16.62 1.87 1.39
C SER A 96 -15.77 2.18 0.16
N ASN A 97 -16.34 2.11 -1.05
CA ASN A 97 -15.62 2.28 -2.32
C ASN A 97 -15.13 3.72 -2.60
N LEU A 98 -15.55 4.70 -1.80
CA LEU A 98 -14.95 6.04 -1.83
C LEU A 98 -13.48 6.02 -1.41
N ASN A 99 -13.08 5.06 -0.58
CA ASN A 99 -11.72 4.92 -0.07
C ASN A 99 -11.21 6.17 0.67
N GLU A 100 -12.08 6.79 1.47
CA GLU A 100 -11.89 8.12 2.07
C GLU A 100 -10.57 8.26 2.84
N GLY A 101 -10.18 7.24 3.62
CA GLY A 101 -8.93 7.26 4.39
C GLY A 101 -7.69 7.44 3.52
N PHE A 102 -7.70 6.95 2.27
CA PHE A 102 -6.61 7.10 1.31
C PHE A 102 -6.71 8.39 0.49
N ILE A 103 -7.91 8.78 0.08
CA ILE A 103 -8.14 10.09 -0.56
C ILE A 103 -7.63 11.23 0.32
N ARG A 104 -7.90 11.18 1.63
CA ARG A 104 -7.42 12.20 2.59
C ARG A 104 -5.91 12.20 2.82
N GLN A 105 -5.22 11.18 2.36
CA GLN A 105 -3.75 11.14 2.32
C GLN A 105 -3.17 11.63 0.98
N GLY A 106 -4.01 11.92 -0.02
CA GLY A 106 -3.57 12.31 -1.37
C GLY A 106 -3.39 11.12 -2.32
N VAL A 107 -3.80 9.92 -1.95
CA VAL A 107 -3.71 8.72 -2.79
C VAL A 107 -4.80 8.77 -3.86
N THR A 108 -4.41 8.68 -5.12
CA THR A 108 -5.31 8.62 -6.28
C THR A 108 -5.34 7.26 -6.95
N THR A 109 -4.33 6.43 -6.70
CA THR A 109 -4.22 5.09 -7.26
C THR A 109 -3.75 4.10 -6.20
N ILE A 110 -4.44 2.97 -6.08
CA ILE A 110 -4.02 1.84 -5.22
C ILE A 110 -3.72 0.62 -6.07
N VAL A 111 -2.84 -0.25 -5.57
CA VAL A 111 -2.59 -1.58 -6.14
C VAL A 111 -3.05 -2.62 -5.12
N GLY A 112 -4.17 -3.27 -5.44
CA GLY A 112 -4.78 -4.30 -4.62
C GLY A 112 -4.23 -5.70 -4.88
N GLY A 113 -4.60 -6.66 -4.03
CA GLY A 113 -4.17 -8.05 -4.13
C GLY A 113 -2.70 -8.31 -3.81
N PRO A 114 -2.02 -7.52 -2.93
CA PRO A 114 -0.71 -7.91 -2.41
C PRO A 114 -0.83 -9.20 -1.58
N ASP A 115 0.30 -9.73 -1.10
CA ASP A 115 0.36 -10.90 -0.23
C ASP A 115 -0.31 -12.18 -0.79
N GLY A 116 -0.50 -12.24 -2.10
CA GLY A 116 -1.06 -13.40 -2.77
C GLY A 116 -2.59 -13.54 -2.72
N TYR A 117 -3.34 -12.52 -2.35
CA TYR A 117 -4.76 -12.62 -2.03
C TYR A 117 -5.76 -12.14 -3.11
N LEU A 118 -5.52 -12.36 -4.37
CA LEU A 118 -6.52 -12.05 -5.40
C LEU A 118 -6.51 -13.11 -6.51
N SER A 119 -7.65 -13.77 -6.76
CA SER A 119 -7.81 -14.73 -7.85
C SER A 119 -8.41 -14.06 -9.10
N PRO A 120 -8.44 -14.74 -10.28
CA PRO A 120 -9.11 -14.22 -11.46
C PRO A 120 -10.59 -13.87 -11.22
N VAL A 121 -11.28 -14.64 -10.38
CA VAL A 121 -12.67 -14.36 -9.99
C VAL A 121 -12.74 -13.07 -9.15
N GLY A 122 -11.77 -12.87 -8.25
CA GLY A 122 -11.66 -11.65 -7.45
C GLY A 122 -11.40 -10.41 -8.32
N ILE A 123 -10.52 -10.51 -9.31
CA ILE A 123 -10.26 -9.44 -10.29
C ILE A 123 -11.53 -9.08 -11.04
N GLN A 124 -12.30 -10.10 -11.51
CA GLN A 124 -13.53 -9.82 -12.22
C GLN A 124 -14.56 -9.09 -11.34
N LYS A 125 -14.77 -9.57 -10.12
CA LYS A 125 -15.67 -8.91 -9.15
C LYS A 125 -15.26 -7.45 -8.88
N LEU A 126 -13.97 -7.17 -8.75
CA LEU A 126 -13.45 -5.82 -8.55
C LEU A 126 -13.76 -4.92 -9.77
N LYS A 127 -13.54 -5.43 -10.98
CA LYS A 127 -13.86 -4.71 -12.23
C LYS A 127 -15.34 -4.43 -12.37
N ASP A 128 -16.20 -5.42 -12.10
CA ASP A 128 -17.64 -5.28 -12.19
C ASP A 128 -18.16 -4.25 -11.19
N SER A 129 -17.69 -4.28 -9.94
CA SER A 129 -18.05 -3.30 -8.92
C SER A 129 -17.60 -1.88 -9.27
N LEU A 130 -16.39 -1.73 -9.82
CA LEU A 130 -15.90 -0.43 -10.27
C LEU A 130 -16.73 0.12 -11.45
N ALA A 131 -17.14 -0.74 -12.36
CA ALA A 131 -18.00 -0.34 -13.50
C ALA A 131 -19.40 0.07 -13.04
N GLU A 132 -19.96 -0.60 -12.03
CA GLU A 132 -21.32 -0.35 -11.53
C GLU A 132 -21.40 0.82 -10.56
N HIS A 133 -20.43 0.93 -9.63
CA HIS A 133 -20.51 1.85 -8.49
C HIS A 133 -19.41 2.92 -8.47
N GLY A 134 -18.42 2.82 -9.35
CA GLY A 134 -17.21 3.65 -9.32
C GLY A 134 -16.36 3.42 -8.06
N ALA A 135 -15.28 4.18 -7.92
CA ALA A 135 -14.47 4.27 -6.71
C ALA A 135 -13.89 5.67 -6.56
N GLY A 136 -13.50 6.07 -5.35
CA GLY A 136 -12.81 7.34 -5.13
C GLY A 136 -11.39 7.34 -5.70
N THR A 137 -10.69 6.19 -5.68
CA THR A 137 -9.34 6.00 -6.23
C THR A 137 -9.37 5.11 -7.47
N ASN A 138 -8.38 5.28 -8.35
CA ASN A 138 -8.05 4.28 -9.36
C ASN A 138 -7.52 3.00 -8.69
N VAL A 139 -7.67 1.87 -9.38
CA VAL A 139 -7.27 0.55 -8.88
C VAL A 139 -6.51 -0.21 -9.97
N ALA A 140 -5.27 -0.59 -9.68
CA ALA A 140 -4.56 -1.68 -10.34
C ALA A 140 -4.53 -2.89 -9.39
N CYS A 141 -4.15 -4.07 -9.85
CA CYS A 141 -4.07 -5.23 -8.96
C CYS A 141 -3.01 -6.24 -9.40
N TYR A 142 -2.54 -7.03 -8.44
CA TYR A 142 -1.80 -8.26 -8.66
C TYR A 142 -2.72 -9.46 -8.85
N ILE A 143 -2.22 -10.51 -9.50
CA ILE A 143 -2.78 -11.86 -9.40
C ILE A 143 -2.08 -12.59 -8.26
N GLY A 144 -2.85 -13.23 -7.36
CA GLY A 144 -2.35 -13.72 -6.08
C GLY A 144 -2.10 -15.23 -6.04
N HIS A 145 -0.87 -15.65 -5.74
CA HIS A 145 -0.45 -17.03 -5.58
C HIS A 145 -1.27 -17.79 -4.54
N ASN A 146 -1.44 -17.21 -3.34
CA ASN A 146 -2.15 -17.88 -2.23
C ASN A 146 -3.59 -18.23 -2.60
N SER A 147 -4.28 -17.30 -3.27
CA SER A 147 -5.64 -17.52 -3.76
C SER A 147 -5.69 -18.61 -4.83
N ILE A 148 -4.76 -18.58 -5.79
CA ILE A 148 -4.67 -19.60 -6.86
C ILE A 148 -4.38 -20.97 -6.27
N ARG A 149 -3.40 -21.06 -5.36
CA ARG A 149 -3.05 -22.33 -4.70
C ARG A 149 -4.22 -22.89 -3.90
N SER A 150 -4.95 -22.02 -3.17
CA SER A 150 -6.16 -22.41 -2.44
C SER A 150 -7.27 -22.94 -3.38
N GLU A 151 -7.48 -22.29 -4.53
CA GLU A 151 -8.51 -22.72 -5.50
C GLU A 151 -8.17 -24.07 -6.15
N VAL A 152 -6.91 -24.33 -6.47
CA VAL A 152 -6.45 -25.54 -7.15
C VAL A 152 -6.32 -26.71 -6.19
N MET A 153 -5.65 -26.52 -5.07
CA MET A 153 -5.31 -27.61 -4.12
C MET A 153 -6.36 -27.80 -3.02
N LYS A 154 -7.26 -26.84 -2.84
CA LYS A 154 -8.34 -26.88 -1.82
C LYS A 154 -7.76 -27.18 -0.43
N ASN A 155 -8.22 -28.27 0.21
CA ASN A 155 -7.78 -28.67 1.55
C ASN A 155 -6.45 -29.45 1.56
N ASP A 156 -5.91 -29.84 0.39
CA ASP A 156 -4.69 -30.66 0.27
C ASP A 156 -3.44 -29.83 -0.05
N PHE A 157 -3.38 -28.60 0.43
CA PHE A 157 -2.32 -27.65 0.13
C PHE A 157 -1.05 -27.81 0.95
N LYS A 158 -0.99 -28.72 1.93
CA LYS A 158 0.17 -28.90 2.84
C LYS A 158 1.32 -29.75 2.23
N ARG A 159 1.32 -29.94 0.95
CA ARG A 159 2.33 -30.67 0.15
C ARG A 159 2.72 -29.87 -1.08
N ASP A 160 3.76 -30.30 -1.76
CA ASP A 160 4.11 -29.78 -3.07
C ASP A 160 2.96 -30.02 -4.08
N ALA A 161 2.79 -29.09 -5.00
CA ALA A 161 1.83 -29.25 -6.09
C ALA A 161 2.31 -30.33 -7.07
N THR A 162 1.37 -31.14 -7.56
CA THR A 162 1.63 -32.02 -8.70
C THR A 162 1.81 -31.18 -9.98
N GLU A 163 2.43 -31.77 -11.02
CA GLU A 163 2.62 -31.09 -12.31
C GLU A 163 1.27 -30.63 -12.92
N ASN A 164 0.22 -31.41 -12.75
CA ASN A 164 -1.12 -31.03 -13.22
C ASN A 164 -1.69 -29.83 -12.44
N GLU A 165 -1.54 -29.80 -11.12
CA GLU A 165 -1.95 -28.66 -10.29
C GLU A 165 -1.13 -27.41 -10.62
N LEU A 166 0.19 -27.55 -10.80
CA LEU A 166 1.05 -26.46 -11.22
C LEU A 166 0.62 -25.88 -12.58
N ASN A 167 0.27 -26.73 -13.55
CA ASN A 167 -0.22 -26.27 -14.85
C ASN A 167 -1.58 -25.56 -14.76
N GLN A 168 -2.47 -26.00 -13.85
CA GLN A 168 -3.71 -25.26 -13.56
C GLN A 168 -3.41 -23.89 -12.96
N MET A 169 -2.48 -23.79 -11.99
CA MET A 169 -2.06 -22.52 -11.40
C MET A 169 -1.44 -21.58 -12.45
N ARG A 170 -0.57 -22.07 -13.34
CA ARG A 170 -0.03 -21.31 -14.47
C ARG A 170 -1.12 -20.73 -15.36
N THR A 171 -2.13 -21.53 -15.68
CA THR A 171 -3.29 -21.08 -16.48
C THR A 171 -4.05 -19.95 -15.79
N MET A 172 -4.21 -20.02 -14.46
CA MET A 172 -4.87 -18.97 -13.69
C MET A 172 -4.03 -17.69 -13.63
N VAL A 173 -2.69 -17.79 -13.52
CA VAL A 173 -1.81 -16.61 -13.60
C VAL A 173 -1.96 -15.93 -14.97
N LYS A 174 -1.86 -16.66 -16.07
CA LYS A 174 -2.09 -16.13 -17.43
C LYS A 174 -3.42 -15.39 -17.54
N LYS A 175 -4.49 -16.03 -17.08
CA LYS A 175 -5.83 -15.42 -17.08
C LYS A 175 -5.86 -14.11 -16.27
N GLY A 176 -5.22 -14.06 -15.10
CA GLY A 176 -5.12 -12.83 -14.31
C GLY A 176 -4.38 -11.72 -15.05
N MET A 177 -3.27 -12.05 -15.72
CA MET A 177 -2.51 -11.10 -16.55
C MET A 177 -3.34 -10.58 -17.74
N GLU A 178 -4.04 -11.45 -18.45
CA GLU A 178 -4.95 -11.09 -19.54
C GLU A 178 -6.10 -10.17 -19.08
N MET A 179 -6.55 -10.34 -17.84
CA MET A 179 -7.57 -9.48 -17.23
C MET A 179 -7.03 -8.10 -16.84
N GLY A 180 -5.71 -7.90 -16.86
CA GLY A 180 -5.03 -6.63 -16.63
C GLY A 180 -4.31 -6.52 -15.29
N ALA A 181 -4.00 -7.64 -14.62
CA ALA A 181 -3.10 -7.62 -13.47
C ALA A 181 -1.72 -7.06 -13.85
N VAL A 182 -1.07 -6.34 -12.92
CA VAL A 182 0.26 -5.74 -13.16
C VAL A 182 1.40 -6.72 -12.89
N GLY A 183 1.12 -7.86 -12.24
CA GLY A 183 2.11 -8.86 -11.88
C GLY A 183 1.55 -9.93 -10.97
N LEU A 184 2.44 -10.83 -10.50
CA LEU A 184 2.16 -11.89 -9.53
C LEU A 184 2.52 -11.40 -8.13
N SER A 185 1.62 -11.59 -7.15
CA SER A 185 1.94 -11.40 -5.73
C SER A 185 1.98 -12.73 -4.98
N THR A 186 2.80 -12.80 -3.93
CA THR A 186 2.85 -13.93 -3.01
C THR A 186 2.84 -13.46 -1.55
N GLY A 187 2.28 -14.27 -0.67
CA GLY A 187 2.40 -14.14 0.77
C GLY A 187 2.99 -15.44 1.33
N LEU A 188 4.32 -15.59 1.22
CA LEU A 188 5.00 -16.86 1.54
C LEU A 188 5.08 -17.13 3.05
N MET A 189 4.76 -16.15 3.89
CA MET A 189 4.55 -16.34 5.33
C MET A 189 3.18 -16.94 5.64
N TYR A 190 2.20 -16.78 4.77
CA TYR A 190 0.80 -17.11 5.02
C TYR A 190 0.38 -18.43 4.37
N THR A 191 -0.51 -19.15 5.03
CA THR A 191 -1.18 -20.33 4.46
C THR A 191 -2.17 -19.90 3.36
N PRO A 192 -2.21 -20.60 2.20
CA PRO A 192 -1.45 -21.78 1.82
C PRO A 192 -0.10 -21.50 1.13
N GLY A 193 0.26 -20.25 0.88
CA GLY A 193 1.49 -19.85 0.16
C GLY A 193 2.78 -20.37 0.82
N SER A 194 2.77 -20.47 2.16
CA SER A 194 3.91 -20.97 2.93
C SER A 194 4.30 -22.43 2.63
N TYR A 195 3.40 -23.22 2.05
CA TYR A 195 3.65 -24.59 1.60
C TYR A 195 4.12 -24.69 0.14
N GLY A 196 4.07 -23.58 -0.62
CA GLY A 196 4.66 -23.51 -1.95
C GLY A 196 6.19 -23.41 -1.85
N ASN A 197 6.91 -24.26 -2.59
CA ASN A 197 8.35 -24.17 -2.70
C ASN A 197 8.76 -23.06 -3.69
N LYS A 198 10.05 -22.72 -3.71
CA LYS A 198 10.60 -21.66 -4.58
C LYS A 198 10.41 -21.98 -6.06
N GLU A 199 10.55 -23.21 -6.46
CA GLU A 199 10.42 -23.70 -7.83
C GLU A 199 9.00 -23.52 -8.37
N GLU A 200 7.97 -23.77 -7.54
CA GLU A 200 6.56 -23.48 -7.87
C GLU A 200 6.39 -21.98 -8.17
N VAL A 201 6.90 -21.13 -7.28
CA VAL A 201 6.75 -19.67 -7.45
C VAL A 201 7.50 -19.17 -8.69
N ILE A 202 8.71 -19.67 -8.97
CA ILE A 202 9.45 -19.36 -10.20
C ILE A 202 8.66 -19.77 -11.44
N ALA A 203 8.05 -20.97 -11.43
CA ALA A 203 7.25 -21.44 -12.55
C ALA A 203 6.04 -20.55 -12.82
N LEU A 204 5.39 -20.03 -11.77
CA LEU A 204 4.28 -19.10 -11.90
C LEU A 204 4.74 -17.70 -12.31
N ALA A 205 5.86 -17.22 -11.78
CA ALA A 205 6.44 -15.92 -12.12
C ALA A 205 6.87 -15.83 -13.59
N LYS A 206 7.33 -16.95 -14.20
CA LYS A 206 7.63 -17.03 -15.63
C LYS A 206 6.41 -16.79 -16.52
N GLU A 207 5.19 -17.08 -16.05
CA GLU A 207 3.97 -16.81 -16.81
C GLU A 207 3.61 -15.31 -16.85
N VAL A 208 4.28 -14.50 -16.04
CA VAL A 208 4.08 -13.03 -15.98
C VAL A 208 4.98 -12.29 -16.96
N GLU A 209 6.15 -12.87 -17.31
CA GLU A 209 7.17 -12.26 -18.16
C GLU A 209 6.63 -11.83 -19.54
N PRO A 210 5.85 -12.65 -20.29
CA PRO A 210 5.33 -12.26 -21.62
C PRO A 210 4.44 -11.02 -21.59
N TYR A 211 3.88 -10.68 -20.43
CA TYR A 211 3.06 -9.47 -20.25
C TYR A 211 3.89 -8.30 -19.72
N GLY A 212 5.20 -8.48 -19.54
CA GLY A 212 6.09 -7.51 -18.92
C GLY A 212 5.68 -7.15 -17.49
N GLY A 213 4.99 -8.04 -16.76
CA GLY A 213 4.56 -7.83 -15.39
C GLY A 213 5.72 -7.97 -14.40
N ILE A 214 5.41 -7.82 -13.10
CA ILE A 214 6.40 -7.85 -12.02
C ILE A 214 6.04 -8.92 -10.98
N TYR A 215 6.99 -9.21 -10.09
CA TYR A 215 6.81 -10.08 -8.93
C TYR A 215 6.82 -9.25 -7.64
N ASP A 216 5.82 -9.46 -6.77
CA ASP A 216 5.69 -8.86 -5.44
C ASP A 216 5.62 -9.93 -4.37
N SER A 217 6.25 -9.73 -3.21
CA SER A 217 6.22 -10.73 -2.15
C SER A 217 6.19 -10.14 -0.75
N HIS A 218 5.17 -10.55 0.04
CA HIS A 218 5.37 -10.72 1.47
C HIS A 218 6.30 -11.92 1.66
N VAL A 219 7.49 -11.67 2.16
CA VAL A 219 8.57 -12.66 2.23
C VAL A 219 8.24 -13.82 3.17
N ARG A 220 8.92 -14.96 3.01
CA ARG A 220 8.62 -16.20 3.70
C ARG A 220 8.81 -16.14 5.21
N ASN A 221 9.87 -15.51 5.68
CA ASN A 221 10.20 -15.47 7.10
C ASN A 221 10.98 -14.19 7.46
N PRO A 222 10.31 -13.04 7.55
CA PRO A 222 10.95 -11.76 7.81
C PRO A 222 11.56 -11.65 9.21
N VAL A 223 11.24 -12.60 10.09
CA VAL A 223 11.64 -12.58 11.49
C VAL A 223 12.84 -13.44 11.78
N HIS A 224 12.82 -14.73 11.42
CA HIS A 224 13.88 -15.66 11.77
C HIS A 224 14.92 -15.85 10.65
N ASP A 225 14.55 -15.54 9.40
CA ASP A 225 15.42 -15.59 8.23
C ASP A 225 15.19 -14.40 7.29
N LEU A 226 15.43 -13.20 7.81
CA LEU A 226 15.25 -11.95 7.07
C LEU A 226 16.02 -11.97 5.74
N ILE A 227 17.33 -12.16 5.81
CA ILE A 227 18.21 -12.05 4.63
C ILE A 227 17.95 -13.17 3.61
N GLY A 228 17.70 -14.41 4.08
CA GLY A 228 17.39 -15.55 3.21
C GLY A 228 16.05 -15.35 2.49
N SER A 229 15.05 -14.85 3.20
CA SER A 229 13.73 -14.60 2.63
C SER A 229 13.72 -13.46 1.61
N ASP A 230 14.47 -12.38 1.86
CA ASP A 230 14.60 -11.28 0.89
C ASP A 230 15.41 -11.73 -0.34
N ARG A 231 16.42 -12.58 -0.15
CA ARG A 231 17.16 -13.22 -1.24
C ARG A 231 16.27 -14.12 -2.10
N GLU A 232 15.35 -14.86 -1.51
CA GLU A 232 14.38 -15.70 -2.24
C GLU A 232 13.57 -14.87 -3.22
N VAL A 233 13.13 -13.65 -2.85
CA VAL A 233 12.41 -12.75 -3.75
C VAL A 233 13.26 -12.36 -4.95
N ILE A 234 14.53 -12.01 -4.71
CA ILE A 234 15.48 -11.65 -5.78
C ILE A 234 15.71 -12.84 -6.71
N GLU A 235 15.93 -14.04 -6.16
CA GLU A 235 16.15 -15.26 -6.94
C GLU A 235 14.93 -15.62 -7.80
N ILE A 236 13.71 -15.50 -7.27
CA ILE A 236 12.47 -15.75 -8.02
C ILE A 236 12.36 -14.75 -9.18
N ALA A 237 12.48 -13.46 -8.92
CA ALA A 237 12.35 -12.43 -9.92
C ALA A 237 13.39 -12.56 -11.05
N THR A 238 14.66 -12.79 -10.67
CA THR A 238 15.77 -12.96 -11.62
C THR A 238 15.65 -14.23 -12.44
N SER A 239 15.23 -15.36 -11.81
CA SER A 239 14.98 -16.63 -12.51
C SER A 239 13.79 -16.57 -13.49
N ALA A 240 12.85 -15.69 -13.24
CA ALA A 240 11.71 -15.43 -14.12
C ALA A 240 11.95 -14.29 -15.12
N ASN A 241 13.11 -13.62 -15.08
CA ASN A 241 13.49 -12.48 -15.94
C ASN A 241 12.49 -11.31 -15.85
N ILE A 242 12.01 -10.98 -14.65
CA ILE A 242 11.06 -9.90 -14.39
C ILE A 242 11.54 -8.97 -13.27
N GLY A 243 10.93 -7.79 -13.15
CA GLY A 243 11.16 -6.92 -12.00
C GLY A 243 10.64 -7.55 -10.70
N GLY A 244 11.41 -7.42 -9.61
CA GLY A 244 11.04 -7.94 -8.30
C GLY A 244 10.85 -6.84 -7.27
N LYS A 245 9.80 -6.95 -6.44
CA LYS A 245 9.50 -6.05 -5.33
C LYS A 245 9.46 -6.82 -4.01
N ILE A 246 10.33 -6.43 -3.08
CA ILE A 246 10.24 -6.89 -1.69
C ILE A 246 9.16 -6.04 -1.02
N GLY A 247 8.00 -6.63 -0.81
CA GLY A 247 6.82 -5.95 -0.25
C GLY A 247 7.04 -5.53 1.19
N HIS A 248 6.61 -4.30 1.56
CA HIS A 248 6.67 -3.73 2.91
C HIS A 248 7.94 -4.13 3.69
N LEU A 249 9.11 -3.98 3.04
CA LEU A 249 10.41 -4.39 3.58
C LEU A 249 10.66 -3.77 4.96
N LYS A 250 11.04 -4.61 5.91
CA LYS A 250 11.33 -4.23 7.29
C LYS A 250 12.17 -5.27 8.02
N ALA A 251 13.05 -4.83 8.87
CA ALA A 251 13.77 -5.70 9.80
C ALA A 251 12.93 -5.89 11.08
N VAL A 252 12.11 -6.96 11.13
CA VAL A 252 11.23 -7.24 12.26
C VAL A 252 11.90 -8.17 13.25
N GLY A 253 11.77 -7.84 14.53
CA GLY A 253 12.25 -8.66 15.63
C GLY A 253 13.55 -8.14 16.24
N LEU A 254 13.70 -8.36 17.55
CA LEU A 254 14.85 -7.85 18.33
C LEU A 254 16.20 -8.33 17.76
N GLN A 255 16.25 -9.55 17.23
CA GLN A 255 17.44 -10.14 16.60
C GLN A 255 17.78 -9.53 15.23
N ASN A 256 16.88 -8.77 14.62
CA ASN A 256 17.07 -8.18 13.30
C ASN A 256 17.36 -6.68 13.31
N ILE A 257 17.39 -6.06 14.50
CA ILE A 257 17.74 -4.64 14.64
C ILE A 257 19.08 -4.35 13.97
N GLY A 258 19.11 -3.40 13.03
CA GLY A 258 20.27 -3.00 12.26
C GLY A 258 20.62 -3.91 11.06
N LYS A 259 19.94 -5.05 10.90
CA LYS A 259 20.18 -5.94 9.75
C LYS A 259 19.60 -5.43 8.43
N ILE A 260 18.79 -4.37 8.47
CA ILE A 260 18.29 -3.73 7.24
C ILE A 260 19.42 -3.33 6.30
N ARG A 261 20.60 -2.96 6.83
CA ARG A 261 21.79 -2.62 6.03
C ARG A 261 22.32 -3.80 5.22
N ALA A 262 22.23 -5.02 5.75
CA ALA A 262 22.60 -6.22 5.00
C ALA A 262 21.63 -6.49 3.85
N VAL A 263 20.33 -6.24 4.05
CA VAL A 263 19.31 -6.35 2.99
C VAL A 263 19.53 -5.27 1.94
N ILE A 264 19.85 -4.02 2.34
CA ILE A 264 20.20 -2.93 1.41
C ILE A 264 21.37 -3.38 0.53
N GLY A 265 22.45 -3.90 1.10
CA GLY A 265 23.60 -4.42 0.34
C GLY A 265 23.25 -5.57 -0.61
N LEU A 266 22.29 -6.43 -0.23
CA LEU A 266 21.77 -7.50 -1.09
C LEU A 266 21.04 -6.94 -2.31
N VAL A 267 20.14 -5.97 -2.11
CA VAL A 267 19.39 -5.31 -3.19
C VAL A 267 20.34 -4.53 -4.10
N ASP A 268 21.28 -3.76 -3.53
CA ASP A 268 22.26 -3.00 -4.30
C ASP A 268 23.12 -3.90 -5.18
N SER A 269 23.54 -5.06 -4.67
CA SER A 269 24.30 -6.06 -5.43
C SER A 269 23.50 -6.63 -6.60
N ALA A 270 22.23 -6.95 -6.39
CA ALA A 270 21.35 -7.43 -7.47
C ALA A 270 21.12 -6.35 -8.55
N ARG A 271 20.94 -5.10 -8.13
CA ARG A 271 20.78 -3.96 -9.03
C ARG A 271 22.05 -3.65 -9.82
N ALA A 272 23.22 -3.73 -9.18
CA ALA A 272 24.52 -3.59 -9.84
C ALA A 272 24.75 -4.69 -10.91
N ALA A 273 24.17 -5.89 -10.69
CA ALA A 273 24.14 -6.97 -11.68
C ALA A 273 23.11 -6.76 -12.81
N GLY A 274 22.39 -5.64 -12.83
CA GLY A 274 21.42 -5.28 -13.88
C GLY A 274 19.98 -5.74 -13.63
N HIS A 275 19.68 -6.32 -12.46
CA HIS A 275 18.32 -6.76 -12.13
C HIS A 275 17.46 -5.60 -11.60
N ASN A 276 16.21 -5.53 -12.07
CA ASN A 276 15.26 -4.50 -11.61
C ASN A 276 14.60 -4.93 -10.29
N ILE A 277 15.34 -4.79 -9.19
CA ILE A 277 14.87 -5.10 -7.84
C ILE A 277 14.58 -3.80 -7.08
N VAL A 278 13.41 -3.72 -6.46
CA VAL A 278 12.95 -2.59 -5.64
C VAL A 278 12.31 -3.12 -4.36
N SER A 279 11.96 -2.22 -3.45
CA SER A 279 11.10 -2.52 -2.30
C SER A 279 10.08 -1.42 -2.10
N ASP A 280 9.13 -1.66 -1.23
CA ASP A 280 8.33 -0.62 -0.61
C ASP A 280 8.37 -0.72 0.92
N GLN A 281 8.01 0.36 1.59
CA GLN A 281 7.90 0.42 3.05
C GLN A 281 6.82 1.39 3.49
N TYR A 282 6.29 1.19 4.70
CA TYR A 282 5.49 2.18 5.43
C TYR A 282 6.34 2.87 6.51
N PRO A 283 6.03 4.13 6.88
CA PRO A 283 6.88 4.96 7.74
C PRO A 283 6.54 4.81 9.23
N TYR A 284 6.48 3.58 9.75
CA TYR A 284 6.15 3.30 11.15
C TYR A 284 7.02 2.19 11.72
N ASP A 285 7.30 2.27 13.02
CA ASP A 285 8.12 1.34 13.82
C ASP A 285 7.37 0.10 14.35
N GLY A 286 6.07 -0.01 14.07
CA GLY A 286 5.26 -1.19 14.37
C GLY A 286 5.08 -2.10 13.14
N ALA A 287 5.28 -3.40 13.32
CA ALA A 287 5.19 -4.36 12.21
C ALA A 287 3.73 -4.64 11.80
N ALA A 288 2.85 -4.80 12.79
CA ALA A 288 1.42 -5.06 12.59
C ALA A 288 0.64 -4.78 13.87
N THR A 289 -0.68 -4.79 13.79
CA THR A 289 -1.58 -4.87 14.93
C THR A 289 -2.40 -6.15 14.84
N THR A 290 -2.65 -6.78 15.97
CA THR A 290 -3.42 -8.03 16.04
C THR A 290 -4.14 -8.14 17.39
N ILE A 291 -4.98 -9.17 17.56
CA ILE A 291 -5.55 -9.48 18.89
C ILE A 291 -4.52 -10.21 19.74
N LEU A 292 -4.55 -9.96 21.06
CA LEU A 292 -3.65 -10.57 22.04
C LEU A 292 -3.59 -12.10 21.94
N ALA A 293 -4.73 -12.75 21.67
CA ALA A 293 -4.78 -14.21 21.56
C ALA A 293 -3.85 -14.78 20.46
N ARG A 294 -3.51 -14.00 19.42
CA ARG A 294 -2.67 -14.46 18.29
C ARG A 294 -1.20 -14.62 18.61
N ILE A 295 -0.73 -14.16 19.77
CA ILE A 295 0.67 -14.39 20.18
C ILE A 295 0.84 -15.67 20.99
N PHE A 296 -0.25 -16.34 21.37
CA PHE A 296 -0.23 -17.63 22.05
C PHE A 296 -0.21 -18.76 21.01
N ILE A 297 0.65 -19.74 21.24
CA ILE A 297 0.77 -20.95 20.41
C ILE A 297 0.33 -22.15 21.26
N ILE A 298 -0.71 -22.87 20.81
CA ILE A 298 -1.14 -24.11 21.45
C ILE A 298 -0.28 -25.25 20.89
N PRO A 299 0.46 -25.99 21.76
CA PRO A 299 1.30 -27.12 21.31
C PRO A 299 0.50 -28.17 20.55
N LYS A 300 1.08 -28.76 19.49
CA LYS A 300 0.42 -29.81 18.69
C LYS A 300 0.00 -31.02 19.50
N GLU A 301 0.76 -31.39 20.54
CA GLU A 301 0.40 -32.47 21.43
C GLU A 301 -0.93 -32.24 22.16
N ILE A 302 -1.22 -30.98 22.56
CA ILE A 302 -2.48 -30.59 23.20
C ILE A 302 -3.61 -30.61 22.17
N ILE A 303 -3.37 -30.10 20.95
CA ILE A 303 -4.36 -30.12 19.87
C ILE A 303 -4.78 -31.56 19.55
N GLN A 304 -3.83 -32.50 19.53
CA GLN A 304 -4.09 -33.92 19.24
C GLN A 304 -4.77 -34.63 20.42
N SER A 305 -4.33 -34.40 21.65
CA SER A 305 -4.89 -35.06 22.84
C SER A 305 -6.34 -34.65 23.12
N GLU A 306 -6.68 -33.39 22.89
CA GLU A 306 -8.01 -32.84 23.10
C GLU A 306 -8.91 -32.96 21.86
N THR A 307 -8.45 -33.59 20.79
CA THR A 307 -9.17 -33.70 19.50
C THR A 307 -9.66 -32.34 19.00
N LEU A 308 -8.87 -31.29 19.24
CA LEU A 308 -9.23 -29.92 18.87
C LEU A 308 -9.02 -29.71 17.38
N ASN A 309 -10.07 -29.47 16.63
CA ASN A 309 -9.95 -28.93 15.28
C ASN A 309 -9.83 -27.41 15.33
N ILE A 310 -8.60 -26.89 15.47
CA ILE A 310 -8.31 -25.45 15.64
C ILE A 310 -8.14 -24.78 14.27
N GLU A 311 -7.66 -25.50 13.26
CA GLU A 311 -7.29 -24.94 11.95
C GLU A 311 -8.49 -24.38 11.17
N ASP A 312 -9.68 -24.96 11.34
CA ASP A 312 -10.92 -24.57 10.63
C ASP A 312 -11.84 -23.68 11.49
N LYS A 313 -11.41 -23.28 12.70
CA LYS A 313 -12.29 -22.53 13.59
C LYS A 313 -12.26 -21.03 13.34
N VAL A 314 -13.45 -20.43 13.37
CA VAL A 314 -13.64 -18.98 13.42
C VAL A 314 -12.88 -18.42 14.62
N GLU A 315 -12.25 -17.26 14.47
CA GLU A 315 -11.39 -16.60 15.46
C GLU A 315 -11.96 -16.62 16.89
N ASN A 316 -13.25 -16.36 17.05
CA ASN A 316 -13.92 -16.38 18.36
C ASN A 316 -13.87 -17.77 19.03
N GLN A 317 -13.95 -18.86 18.26
CA GLN A 317 -13.88 -20.23 18.80
C GLN A 317 -12.45 -20.57 19.27
N PHE A 318 -11.43 -20.11 18.52
CA PHE A 318 -10.03 -20.24 18.93
C PHE A 318 -9.77 -19.54 20.28
N VAL A 319 -10.25 -18.30 20.43
CA VAL A 319 -10.10 -17.53 21.67
C VAL A 319 -10.77 -18.22 22.87
N ILE A 320 -11.96 -18.78 22.69
CA ILE A 320 -12.67 -19.51 23.75
C ILE A 320 -11.89 -20.76 24.18
N ILE A 321 -11.38 -21.55 23.23
CA ILE A 321 -10.56 -22.73 23.52
C ILE A 321 -9.31 -22.32 24.28
N LEU A 322 -8.57 -21.35 23.77
CA LEU A 322 -7.35 -20.85 24.38
C LEU A 322 -7.56 -20.38 25.83
N LYS A 323 -8.61 -19.59 26.09
CA LYS A 323 -8.95 -19.15 27.45
C LYS A 323 -9.22 -20.31 28.42
N ASN A 324 -9.86 -21.38 27.94
CA ASN A 324 -10.12 -22.56 28.76
C ASN A 324 -8.83 -23.33 29.08
N LEU A 325 -7.97 -23.51 28.09
CA LEU A 325 -6.66 -24.15 28.26
C LEU A 325 -5.75 -23.37 29.21
N LEU A 326 -5.75 -22.05 29.15
CA LEU A 326 -4.92 -21.19 30.02
C LEU A 326 -5.34 -21.20 31.51
N LYS A 327 -6.52 -21.70 31.85
CA LYS A 327 -6.95 -21.85 33.26
C LYS A 327 -6.22 -23.00 33.97
N ASP A 328 -5.81 -24.03 33.21
CA ASP A 328 -4.99 -25.13 33.74
C ASP A 328 -3.54 -24.71 33.79
N GLN A 329 -2.89 -24.77 34.94
CA GLN A 329 -1.51 -24.31 35.14
C GLN A 329 -0.51 -25.14 34.35
N VAL A 330 -0.71 -26.47 34.27
CA VAL A 330 0.23 -27.36 33.55
C VAL A 330 0.17 -27.11 32.03
N ILE A 331 -1.05 -26.95 31.52
CA ILE A 331 -1.26 -26.63 30.10
C ILE A 331 -0.73 -25.22 29.78
N ARG A 332 -0.96 -24.25 30.69
CA ARG A 332 -0.47 -22.87 30.52
C ARG A 332 1.06 -22.81 30.41
N GLU A 333 1.81 -23.57 31.23
CA GLU A 333 3.27 -23.64 31.13
C GLU A 333 3.75 -24.24 29.79
N LYS A 334 3.04 -25.24 29.25
CA LYS A 334 3.33 -25.77 27.92
C LYS A 334 3.09 -24.72 26.82
N ILE A 335 1.97 -24.02 26.86
CA ILE A 335 1.63 -22.92 25.94
C ILE A 335 2.68 -21.80 26.07
N LYS A 336 3.11 -21.43 27.29
CA LYS A 336 4.17 -20.46 27.53
C LYS A 336 5.45 -20.86 26.81
N THR A 337 5.92 -22.08 27.07
CA THR A 337 7.16 -22.59 26.49
C THR A 337 7.18 -22.49 24.97
N VAL A 338 6.07 -22.87 24.32
CA VAL A 338 5.98 -22.85 22.84
C VAL A 338 5.78 -21.43 22.31
N SER A 339 5.01 -20.59 23.03
CA SER A 339 4.78 -19.20 22.62
C SER A 339 6.05 -18.33 22.73
N GLU A 340 6.91 -18.60 23.73
CA GLU A 340 8.16 -17.88 23.94
C GLU A 340 9.33 -18.42 23.09
N ASN A 341 9.33 -19.71 22.72
CA ASN A 341 10.47 -20.34 22.05
C ASN A 341 10.20 -20.81 20.61
N GLY A 342 8.93 -20.87 20.21
CA GLY A 342 8.48 -21.52 18.99
C GLY A 342 8.39 -23.03 19.14
N GLU A 343 7.38 -23.65 18.54
CA GLU A 343 7.24 -25.10 18.53
C GLU A 343 8.35 -25.71 17.64
N ASN A 344 9.20 -26.58 18.24
CA ASN A 344 10.37 -27.15 17.57
C ASN A 344 11.30 -26.10 16.94
N GLY A 345 11.44 -24.91 17.59
CA GLY A 345 12.26 -23.82 17.08
C GLY A 345 11.60 -22.99 15.96
N GLY A 346 10.33 -23.24 15.68
CA GLY A 346 9.53 -22.50 14.68
C GLY A 346 9.24 -21.05 15.05
N PHE A 347 8.36 -20.45 14.29
CA PHE A 347 7.97 -19.06 14.46
C PHE A 347 7.16 -18.83 15.75
N ALA A 348 7.49 -17.77 16.50
CA ALA A 348 6.70 -17.27 17.62
C ALA A 348 6.88 -15.74 17.77
N TRP A 349 5.78 -15.03 17.91
CA TRP A 349 5.82 -13.56 18.07
C TRP A 349 6.50 -13.14 19.36
N LEU A 350 6.24 -13.81 20.50
CA LEU A 350 6.89 -13.49 21.78
C LEU A 350 8.40 -13.69 21.72
N LYS A 351 8.88 -14.74 21.02
CA LYS A 351 10.30 -14.93 20.76
C LYS A 351 10.90 -13.80 19.93
N ALA A 352 10.17 -13.36 18.92
CA ALA A 352 10.63 -12.38 17.96
C ALA A 352 10.70 -10.97 18.53
N THR A 353 9.69 -10.55 19.26
CA THR A 353 9.49 -9.13 19.63
C THR A 353 9.60 -8.89 21.14
N GLY A 354 9.41 -9.91 21.98
CA GLY A 354 9.41 -9.79 23.44
C GLY A 354 8.23 -8.95 23.97
N TYR A 355 8.06 -8.98 25.28
CA TYR A 355 6.97 -8.25 25.96
C TYR A 355 7.19 -6.74 26.01
N THR A 356 8.43 -6.29 25.90
CA THR A 356 8.83 -4.87 25.98
C THR A 356 8.50 -4.07 24.72
N SER A 357 8.23 -4.71 23.61
CA SER A 357 7.93 -4.06 22.33
C SER A 357 6.48 -4.19 21.89
N MET A 358 5.68 -4.96 22.61
CA MET A 358 4.25 -5.11 22.37
C MET A 358 3.45 -4.20 23.33
N ARG A 359 2.53 -3.42 22.77
CA ARG A 359 1.71 -2.45 23.51
C ARG A 359 0.24 -2.71 23.23
N ILE A 360 -0.60 -2.60 24.26
CA ILE A 360 -2.06 -2.67 24.13
C ILE A 360 -2.52 -1.42 23.39
N THR A 361 -3.23 -1.59 22.27
CA THR A 361 -3.68 -0.50 21.40
C THR A 361 -5.18 -0.25 21.49
N HIS A 362 -5.95 -1.27 21.86
CA HIS A 362 -7.38 -1.13 22.10
C HIS A 362 -7.89 -2.25 23.04
N SER A 363 -8.73 -1.90 23.99
CA SER A 363 -9.48 -2.82 24.82
C SER A 363 -10.78 -2.14 25.27
N GLN A 364 -11.90 -2.81 25.04
CA GLN A 364 -13.20 -2.32 25.51
C GLN A 364 -13.39 -2.62 27.00
N ASP A 365 -12.89 -3.76 27.47
CA ASP A 365 -13.04 -4.19 28.85
C ASP A 365 -12.05 -3.52 29.82
N PHE A 366 -10.89 -3.08 29.28
CA PHE A 366 -9.78 -2.49 30.05
C PHE A 366 -9.25 -1.24 29.34
N PRO A 367 -10.05 -0.17 29.22
CA PRO A 367 -9.63 1.04 28.50
C PRO A 367 -8.43 1.75 29.16
N GLU A 368 -8.22 1.56 30.48
CA GLU A 368 -7.08 2.08 31.24
C GLU A 368 -5.74 1.46 30.84
N LEU A 369 -5.75 0.25 30.25
CA LEU A 369 -4.54 -0.44 29.78
C LEU A 369 -4.12 -0.01 28.38
N VAL A 370 -4.91 0.83 27.69
CA VAL A 370 -4.54 1.29 26.35
C VAL A 370 -3.30 2.18 26.40
N GLY A 371 -2.25 1.79 25.66
CA GLY A 371 -0.95 2.44 25.69
C GLY A 371 0.10 1.71 26.55
N VAL A 372 -0.32 0.80 27.43
CA VAL A 372 0.57 0.05 28.34
C VAL A 372 1.30 -1.05 27.55
N TYR A 373 2.61 -1.20 27.77
CA TYR A 373 3.38 -2.33 27.25
C TYR A 373 3.12 -3.60 28.06
N LEU A 374 3.21 -4.77 27.41
CA LEU A 374 2.94 -6.05 28.09
C LEU A 374 3.90 -6.32 29.26
N SER A 375 5.14 -5.81 29.19
CA SER A 375 6.09 -5.86 30.33
C SER A 375 5.65 -4.97 31.48
N GLN A 376 5.13 -3.77 31.22
CA GLN A 376 4.61 -2.86 32.25
C GLN A 376 3.35 -3.44 32.93
N LEU A 377 2.46 -4.05 32.14
CA LEU A 377 1.31 -4.78 32.69
C LEU A 377 1.74 -5.84 33.70
N ALA A 378 2.80 -6.59 33.38
CA ALA A 378 3.34 -7.61 34.29
C ALA A 378 3.88 -7.03 35.59
N GLU A 379 4.61 -5.91 35.51
CA GLU A 379 5.12 -5.16 36.67
C GLU A 379 3.97 -4.64 37.53
N GLU A 380 2.96 -4.00 36.94
CA GLU A 380 1.78 -3.48 37.64
C GLU A 380 0.98 -4.59 38.34
N MET A 381 0.89 -5.78 37.72
CA MET A 381 0.23 -6.95 38.29
C MET A 381 1.10 -7.73 39.29
N ASN A 382 2.38 -7.39 39.43
CA ASN A 382 3.40 -8.16 40.18
C ASN A 382 3.43 -9.64 39.79
N LYS A 383 3.48 -9.93 38.47
CA LYS A 383 3.42 -11.28 37.90
C LYS A 383 4.48 -11.46 36.83
N GLU A 384 4.80 -12.72 36.52
CA GLU A 384 5.53 -13.08 35.33
C GLU A 384 4.77 -12.58 34.06
N PRO A 385 5.45 -12.08 33.02
CA PRO A 385 4.80 -11.48 31.85
C PRO A 385 3.78 -12.39 31.16
N PHE A 386 4.09 -13.69 31.01
CA PHE A 386 3.14 -14.63 30.40
C PHE A 386 1.89 -14.86 31.25
N ASP A 387 2.03 -14.90 32.56
CA ASP A 387 0.89 -15.04 33.49
C ASP A 387 0.00 -13.79 33.48
N ALA A 388 0.60 -12.60 33.42
CA ALA A 388 -0.13 -11.34 33.34
C ALA A 388 -1.00 -11.27 32.07
N ILE A 389 -0.43 -11.58 30.89
CA ILE A 389 -1.18 -11.57 29.61
C ILE A 389 -2.20 -12.70 29.53
N SER A 390 -1.92 -13.85 30.16
CA SER A 390 -2.88 -14.95 30.23
C SER A 390 -4.09 -14.57 31.06
N GLU A 391 -3.88 -13.95 32.22
CA GLU A 391 -4.96 -13.46 33.07
C GLU A 391 -5.78 -12.37 32.41
N LEU A 392 -5.11 -11.40 31.73
CA LEU A 392 -5.80 -10.38 30.96
C LEU A 392 -6.70 -11.02 29.90
N LEU A 393 -6.17 -11.98 29.12
CA LEU A 393 -6.93 -12.68 28.08
C LEU A 393 -8.11 -13.46 28.67
N ILE A 394 -7.92 -14.17 29.78
CA ILE A 394 -9.00 -14.94 30.46
C ILE A 394 -10.13 -14.02 30.91
N LYS A 395 -9.81 -12.85 31.49
CA LYS A 395 -10.78 -11.88 32.01
C LYS A 395 -11.50 -11.09 30.91
N ALA A 396 -10.86 -10.84 29.77
CA ALA A 396 -11.44 -10.05 28.70
C ALA A 396 -12.67 -10.74 28.07
N ASN A 397 -13.77 -10.03 27.89
CA ASN A 397 -14.94 -10.52 27.13
C ASN A 397 -14.88 -10.10 25.66
N ASN A 398 -14.20 -9.01 25.39
CA ASN A 398 -13.97 -8.46 24.05
C ASN A 398 -12.51 -8.62 23.63
N PRO A 399 -12.19 -8.57 22.33
CA PRO A 399 -10.81 -8.64 21.86
C PRO A 399 -9.94 -7.53 22.45
N VAL A 400 -8.76 -7.90 22.95
CA VAL A 400 -7.68 -6.98 23.30
C VAL A 400 -6.74 -6.90 22.13
N TYR A 401 -6.54 -5.70 21.56
CA TYR A 401 -5.65 -5.47 20.44
C TYR A 401 -4.28 -5.01 20.91
N ILE A 402 -3.24 -5.51 20.27
CA ILE A 402 -1.85 -5.17 20.55
C ILE A 402 -1.09 -4.81 19.27
N THR A 403 -0.02 -4.04 19.44
CA THR A 403 0.99 -3.83 18.39
C THR A 403 2.01 -4.95 18.44
N LEU A 404 2.36 -5.52 17.30
CA LEU A 404 3.56 -6.33 17.13
C LEU A 404 4.71 -5.36 16.79
N GLY A 405 5.46 -4.92 17.80
CA GLY A 405 6.53 -3.93 17.66
C GLY A 405 7.83 -4.52 17.09
N ALA A 406 8.97 -3.98 17.57
CA ALA A 406 10.33 -4.40 17.23
C ALA A 406 10.78 -4.14 15.78
N ILE A 407 10.40 -3.00 15.23
CA ILE A 407 11.12 -2.34 14.14
C ILE A 407 11.83 -1.13 14.74
N LYS A 408 13.08 -0.93 14.43
CA LYS A 408 13.81 0.27 14.85
C LYS A 408 13.58 1.43 13.88
N GLU A 409 13.29 2.61 14.42
CA GLU A 409 13.14 3.82 13.63
C GLU A 409 14.37 4.10 12.74
N GLN A 410 15.59 3.80 13.23
CA GLN A 410 16.81 3.93 12.42
C GLN A 410 16.79 3.00 11.20
N ASP A 411 16.26 1.77 11.32
CA ASP A 411 16.13 0.85 10.19
C ASP A 411 15.10 1.37 9.16
N VAL A 412 14.02 2.03 9.63
CA VAL A 412 13.05 2.73 8.76
C VAL A 412 13.72 3.85 7.99
N GLN A 413 14.55 4.67 8.65
CA GLN A 413 15.26 5.79 8.04
C GLN A 413 16.34 5.32 7.06
N ASP A 414 17.16 4.33 7.44
CA ASP A 414 18.21 3.76 6.59
C ASP A 414 17.65 3.20 5.27
N LEU A 415 16.45 2.59 5.31
CA LEU A 415 15.75 2.10 4.13
C LEU A 415 15.10 3.23 3.33
N MET A 416 14.49 4.20 4.01
CA MET A 416 13.72 5.28 3.37
C MET A 416 14.56 6.12 2.41
N VAL A 417 15.84 6.31 2.70
CA VAL A 417 16.75 7.09 1.86
C VAL A 417 17.24 6.34 0.61
N GLN A 418 17.00 5.02 0.51
CA GLN A 418 17.44 4.25 -0.66
C GLN A 418 16.65 4.65 -1.91
N SER A 419 17.35 4.96 -3.01
CA SER A 419 16.75 5.46 -4.25
C SER A 419 15.78 4.48 -4.92
N TRP A 420 15.90 3.19 -4.63
CA TRP A 420 15.10 2.09 -5.16
C TRP A 420 13.94 1.68 -4.24
N ASN A 421 13.83 2.27 -3.05
CA ASN A 421 12.76 1.98 -2.12
C ASN A 421 11.57 2.94 -2.33
N MET A 422 10.37 2.41 -2.50
CA MET A 422 9.12 3.13 -2.65
C MET A 422 8.42 3.32 -1.30
N ILE A 423 7.46 4.22 -1.26
CA ILE A 423 6.55 4.36 -0.11
C ILE A 423 5.22 3.69 -0.46
N ALA A 424 4.78 2.80 0.42
CA ALA A 424 3.45 2.19 0.36
C ALA A 424 2.83 2.10 1.75
N SER A 425 1.52 1.94 1.81
CA SER A 425 0.85 1.97 3.12
C SER A 425 0.84 0.63 3.82
N ASP A 426 0.77 -0.47 3.08
CA ASP A 426 0.37 -1.79 3.62
C ASP A 426 -0.94 -1.67 4.45
N GLY A 427 -1.76 -0.69 4.06
CA GLY A 427 -2.93 -0.24 4.80
C GLY A 427 -4.22 -0.92 4.33
N ALA A 428 -5.16 -1.03 5.26
CA ALA A 428 -6.51 -1.53 5.02
C ALA A 428 -7.55 -0.41 5.16
N TYR A 429 -8.78 -0.69 4.79
CA TYR A 429 -9.87 0.26 4.96
C TYR A 429 -10.05 0.64 6.44
N ALA A 430 -9.98 1.92 6.73
CA ALA A 430 -10.11 2.47 8.07
C ALA A 430 -10.82 3.82 8.06
N LEU A 431 -11.70 4.03 9.04
CA LEU A 431 -12.39 5.29 9.29
C LEU A 431 -12.30 5.68 10.76
N PRO A 432 -12.39 6.97 11.10
CA PRO A 432 -12.52 7.41 12.48
C PRO A 432 -13.70 6.70 13.17
N GLY A 433 -13.43 6.21 14.40
CA GLY A 433 -14.42 5.43 15.16
C GLY A 433 -14.33 3.92 14.96
N ASN A 434 -13.59 3.40 13.96
CA ASN A 434 -13.27 1.99 13.90
C ASN A 434 -12.40 1.58 15.10
N GLN A 435 -12.65 0.38 15.64
CA GLN A 435 -11.85 -0.17 16.73
C GLN A 435 -10.61 -0.87 16.20
N GLY A 436 -9.48 -0.66 16.88
CA GLY A 436 -8.20 -1.25 16.49
C GLY A 436 -7.68 -0.72 15.15
N GLY A 437 -6.63 -1.32 14.65
CA GLY A 437 -6.02 -0.96 13.36
C GLY A 437 -4.56 -0.50 13.50
N HIS A 438 -4.00 -0.06 12.39
CA HIS A 438 -2.62 0.43 12.30
C HIS A 438 -2.63 1.86 11.72
N PRO A 439 -1.84 2.80 12.27
CA PRO A 439 -1.81 4.20 11.80
C PRO A 439 -1.45 4.34 10.31
N ARG A 440 -0.78 3.36 9.71
CA ARG A 440 -0.43 3.33 8.30
C ARG A 440 -1.63 3.41 7.35
N SER A 441 -2.81 2.96 7.78
CA SER A 441 -4.03 3.00 6.97
C SER A 441 -4.55 4.41 6.69
N THR A 442 -4.21 5.38 7.53
CA THR A 442 -4.72 6.76 7.44
C THR A 442 -3.63 7.83 7.47
N GLY A 443 -2.34 7.43 7.65
CA GLY A 443 -1.27 8.38 7.90
C GLY A 443 0.00 8.25 7.05
N THR A 444 0.20 7.19 6.28
CA THR A 444 1.47 6.86 5.62
C THR A 444 2.07 8.01 4.80
N PHE A 445 1.36 8.51 3.82
CA PHE A 445 1.89 9.51 2.89
C PHE A 445 2.10 10.88 3.55
N PRO A 446 1.14 11.39 4.34
CA PRO A 446 1.33 12.63 5.11
C PRO A 446 2.46 12.54 6.14
N ARG A 447 2.68 11.36 6.78
CA ARG A 447 3.80 11.16 7.70
C ARG A 447 5.15 11.29 7.00
N VAL A 448 5.29 10.76 5.78
CA VAL A 448 6.53 10.94 5.00
C VAL A 448 6.80 12.42 4.78
N LEU A 449 5.81 13.18 4.34
CA LEU A 449 5.96 14.61 4.05
C LEU A 449 6.14 15.47 5.30
N GLY A 450 5.39 15.18 6.36
CA GLY A 450 5.46 15.93 7.61
C GLY A 450 6.68 15.57 8.43
N HIS A 451 6.88 14.29 8.72
CA HIS A 451 7.92 13.86 9.64
C HIS A 451 9.28 13.71 8.96
N TYR A 452 9.40 12.94 7.87
CA TYR A 452 10.70 12.62 7.27
C TYR A 452 11.24 13.72 6.35
N VAL A 453 10.36 14.50 5.68
CA VAL A 453 10.76 15.63 4.84
C VAL A 453 10.91 16.90 5.68
N ARG A 454 9.82 17.36 6.33
CA ARG A 454 9.80 18.66 7.00
C ARG A 454 10.55 18.67 8.33
N GLU A 455 10.32 17.65 9.21
CA GLU A 455 10.90 17.66 10.56
C GLU A 455 12.31 17.07 10.59
N LEU A 456 12.52 15.86 10.07
CA LEU A 456 13.81 15.16 10.10
C LEU A 456 14.74 15.54 8.94
N GLN A 457 14.21 16.05 7.84
CA GLN A 457 14.97 16.50 6.66
C GLN A 457 15.90 15.41 6.07
N ILE A 458 15.50 14.13 6.17
CA ILE A 458 16.27 13.01 5.60
C ILE A 458 15.94 12.74 4.12
N LEU A 459 14.83 13.29 3.61
CA LEU A 459 14.44 13.30 2.20
C LEU A 459 14.15 14.71 1.75
N SER A 460 14.49 15.05 0.50
CA SER A 460 13.93 16.24 -0.13
C SER A 460 12.45 16.01 -0.47
N LEU A 461 11.69 17.10 -0.63
CA LEU A 461 10.29 17.04 -1.02
C LEU A 461 10.13 16.33 -2.37
N GLU A 462 10.98 16.68 -3.33
CA GLU A 462 10.93 16.14 -4.69
C GLU A 462 11.19 14.62 -4.72
N GLU A 463 12.17 14.16 -3.94
CA GLU A 463 12.48 12.73 -3.84
C GLU A 463 11.36 11.96 -3.13
N ALA A 464 10.78 12.51 -2.06
CA ALA A 464 9.63 11.92 -1.40
C ALA A 464 8.44 11.78 -2.37
N ILE A 465 8.12 12.85 -3.12
CA ILE A 465 7.05 12.81 -4.13
C ILE A 465 7.37 11.76 -5.22
N ARG A 466 8.62 11.69 -5.74
CA ARG A 466 9.02 10.68 -6.72
C ARG A 466 8.78 9.25 -6.21
N LYS A 467 9.15 8.97 -4.95
CA LYS A 467 8.98 7.65 -4.30
C LYS A 467 7.51 7.28 -4.06
N MET A 468 6.63 8.25 -4.02
CA MET A 468 5.19 8.07 -3.81
C MET A 468 4.37 8.14 -5.11
N THR A 469 4.98 8.49 -6.26
CA THR A 469 4.25 8.78 -7.50
C THR A 469 4.85 8.09 -8.72
N SER A 470 5.84 8.71 -9.38
CA SER A 470 6.37 8.22 -10.67
C SER A 470 7.14 6.91 -10.54
N MET A 471 7.86 6.73 -9.45
CA MET A 471 8.62 5.50 -9.23
C MET A 471 7.71 4.27 -9.11
N PRO A 472 6.70 4.24 -8.22
CA PRO A 472 5.75 3.13 -8.16
C PRO A 472 4.94 2.97 -9.45
N ALA A 473 4.43 4.05 -10.04
CA ALA A 473 3.67 4.00 -11.29
C ALA A 473 4.49 3.34 -12.43
N LYS A 474 5.72 3.80 -12.63
CA LYS A 474 6.63 3.26 -13.65
C LYS A 474 6.97 1.79 -13.39
N PHE A 475 7.22 1.41 -12.14
CA PHE A 475 7.56 0.03 -11.79
C PHE A 475 6.46 -0.97 -12.15
N ILE A 476 5.19 -0.60 -11.96
CA ILE A 476 4.04 -1.43 -12.30
C ILE A 476 3.53 -1.22 -13.75
N GLY A 477 4.20 -0.36 -14.54
CA GLY A 477 3.88 -0.13 -15.95
C GLY A 477 2.72 0.83 -16.23
N LEU A 478 2.42 1.75 -15.31
CA LEU A 478 1.47 2.86 -15.50
C LEU A 478 2.25 4.12 -15.93
N ASN A 479 2.75 4.13 -17.17
CA ASN A 479 3.73 5.10 -17.63
C ASN A 479 3.16 6.52 -17.84
N THR A 480 1.85 6.66 -17.99
CA THR A 480 1.17 7.97 -18.13
C THR A 480 0.63 8.51 -16.81
N ARG A 481 0.99 7.91 -15.66
CA ARG A 481 0.56 8.34 -14.33
C ARG A 481 1.75 8.60 -13.41
N GLY A 482 1.50 9.25 -12.28
CA GLY A 482 2.52 9.56 -11.28
C GLY A 482 3.48 10.69 -11.68
N GLN A 483 3.19 11.43 -12.74
CA GLN A 483 3.92 12.62 -13.15
C GLN A 483 2.96 13.72 -13.58
N ILE A 484 3.34 14.99 -13.37
CA ILE A 484 2.67 16.13 -13.99
C ILE A 484 3.30 16.35 -15.34
N ALA A 485 2.55 16.01 -16.40
CA ALA A 485 2.96 16.17 -17.79
C ALA A 485 1.75 16.43 -18.69
N ASP A 486 1.94 17.18 -19.76
CA ASP A 486 0.88 17.53 -20.69
C ASP A 486 0.21 16.29 -21.30
N GLY A 487 -1.12 16.28 -21.28
CA GLY A 487 -1.93 15.20 -21.82
C GLY A 487 -2.05 13.95 -20.92
N PHE A 488 -1.37 13.91 -19.78
CA PHE A 488 -1.53 12.82 -18.80
C PHE A 488 -2.88 12.92 -18.09
N PRO A 489 -3.46 11.80 -17.63
CA PRO A 489 -4.65 11.82 -16.81
C PRO A 489 -4.45 12.68 -15.55
N ALA A 490 -5.42 13.54 -15.25
CA ALA A 490 -5.33 14.49 -14.14
C ALA A 490 -5.62 13.78 -12.80
N ASP A 491 -4.62 13.05 -12.30
CA ASP A 491 -4.53 12.52 -10.95
C ASP A 491 -3.59 13.43 -10.16
N ILE A 492 -4.14 14.27 -9.28
CA ILE A 492 -3.42 15.39 -8.66
C ILE A 492 -3.75 15.44 -7.17
N VAL A 493 -2.74 15.73 -6.36
CA VAL A 493 -2.90 16.14 -4.97
C VAL A 493 -2.40 17.57 -4.79
N VAL A 494 -3.17 18.37 -4.05
CA VAL A 494 -2.77 19.70 -3.60
C VAL A 494 -2.71 19.68 -2.08
N PHE A 495 -1.56 20.04 -1.51
CA PHE A 495 -1.35 20.02 -0.07
C PHE A 495 -0.55 21.21 0.43
N ASP A 496 -0.72 21.51 1.71
CA ASP A 496 0.04 22.52 2.43
C ASP A 496 1.32 21.89 3.02
N PRO A 497 2.50 22.23 2.51
CA PRO A 497 3.76 21.64 2.98
C PRO A 497 4.10 22.03 4.43
N ALA A 498 3.54 23.12 4.94
CA ALA A 498 3.77 23.58 6.31
C ALA A 498 2.98 22.79 7.35
N THR A 499 1.81 22.25 6.96
CA THR A 499 0.89 21.62 7.92
C THR A 499 0.64 20.13 7.67
N ILE A 500 1.05 19.60 6.53
CA ILE A 500 0.80 18.17 6.22
C ILE A 500 1.50 17.27 7.23
N ILE A 501 0.71 16.37 7.84
CA ILE A 501 1.18 15.37 8.82
C ILE A 501 0.10 14.33 9.08
N ASP A 502 0.50 13.12 9.50
CA ASP A 502 -0.41 12.14 10.09
C ASP A 502 -0.90 12.58 11.48
N LYS A 503 -2.06 12.08 11.86
CA LYS A 503 -2.63 12.25 13.22
C LYS A 503 -2.81 10.94 13.93
N SER A 504 -2.79 9.86 13.17
CA SER A 504 -2.93 8.50 13.71
C SER A 504 -1.72 8.09 14.51
N THR A 505 -1.99 7.40 15.61
CA THR A 505 -1.01 6.73 16.47
C THR A 505 -1.43 5.28 16.65
N PHE A 506 -0.60 4.43 17.23
CA PHE A 506 -1.00 3.07 17.55
C PHE A 506 -2.16 2.97 18.56
N VAL A 507 -2.35 3.98 19.39
CA VAL A 507 -3.46 4.08 20.34
C VAL A 507 -4.73 4.63 19.69
N GLN A 508 -4.58 5.52 18.71
CA GLN A 508 -5.67 6.12 17.91
C GLN A 508 -5.37 5.95 16.43
N PRO A 509 -5.48 4.72 15.89
CA PRO A 509 -4.92 4.40 14.57
C PRO A 509 -5.74 4.89 13.38
N ASN A 510 -6.96 5.40 13.59
CA ASN A 510 -7.91 5.68 12.52
C ASN A 510 -8.26 7.18 12.40
N LEU A 511 -7.39 8.06 12.88
CA LEU A 511 -7.56 9.51 12.70
C LEU A 511 -7.16 9.90 11.27
N PHE A 512 -7.92 10.78 10.65
CA PHE A 512 -7.53 11.34 9.36
C PHE A 512 -6.31 12.25 9.48
N SER A 513 -5.44 12.18 8.49
CA SER A 513 -4.32 13.11 8.31
C SER A 513 -4.81 14.52 8.00
N ILE A 514 -3.95 15.51 8.18
CA ILE A 514 -4.19 16.91 7.84
C ILE A 514 -3.20 17.40 6.78
N GLY A 515 -3.51 18.54 6.17
CA GLY A 515 -2.63 19.24 5.22
C GLY A 515 -2.95 18.94 3.75
N VAL A 516 -3.65 17.86 3.41
CA VAL A 516 -4.20 17.66 2.05
C VAL A 516 -5.43 18.55 1.87
N ILE A 517 -5.43 19.38 0.82
CA ILE A 517 -6.44 20.40 0.58
C ILE A 517 -7.39 19.97 -0.55
N HIS A 518 -6.83 19.51 -1.68
CA HIS A 518 -7.60 19.02 -2.83
C HIS A 518 -7.02 17.70 -3.33
N VAL A 519 -7.89 16.83 -3.81
CA VAL A 519 -7.53 15.62 -4.56
C VAL A 519 -8.40 15.54 -5.80
N ILE A 520 -7.75 15.37 -6.93
CA ILE A 520 -8.37 15.21 -8.25
C ILE A 520 -8.00 13.82 -8.76
N VAL A 521 -9.00 13.08 -9.24
CA VAL A 521 -8.82 11.75 -9.82
C VAL A 521 -9.47 11.75 -11.20
N ASN A 522 -8.70 11.42 -12.24
CA ASN A 522 -9.17 11.46 -13.63
C ASN A 522 -9.87 12.79 -14.02
N GLY A 523 -9.39 13.92 -13.48
CA GLY A 523 -9.92 15.26 -13.73
C GLY A 523 -11.08 15.70 -12.82
N GLU A 524 -11.57 14.83 -11.95
CA GLU A 524 -12.70 15.12 -11.07
C GLU A 524 -12.24 15.37 -9.63
N LEU A 525 -12.73 16.47 -9.02
CA LEU A 525 -12.48 16.79 -7.62
C LEU A 525 -13.17 15.76 -6.72
N VAL A 526 -12.40 14.90 -6.05
CA VAL A 526 -12.87 13.93 -5.04
C VAL A 526 -12.77 14.50 -3.64
N LEU A 527 -11.73 15.29 -3.37
CA LEU A 527 -11.60 16.13 -2.17
C LEU A 527 -11.47 17.60 -2.60
N PHE A 528 -12.32 18.46 -2.09
CA PHE A 528 -12.28 19.89 -2.35
C PHE A 528 -12.34 20.67 -1.03
N GLU A 529 -11.37 21.56 -0.80
CA GLU A 529 -11.25 22.32 0.46
C GLU A 529 -11.40 21.43 1.71
N LYS A 530 -10.67 20.28 1.70
CA LYS A 530 -10.67 19.28 2.78
C LYS A 530 -12.01 18.53 2.96
N LYS A 531 -12.99 18.76 2.08
CA LYS A 531 -14.32 18.11 2.12
C LYS A 531 -14.44 17.09 1.00
N ILE A 532 -14.94 15.90 1.33
CA ILE A 532 -15.28 14.88 0.34
C ILE A 532 -16.46 15.34 -0.50
N THR A 533 -16.34 15.20 -1.82
CA THR A 533 -17.39 15.62 -2.78
C THR A 533 -18.41 14.49 -3.06
N GLY A 534 -18.06 13.24 -2.75
CA GLY A 534 -18.84 12.05 -3.08
C GLY A 534 -18.64 11.54 -4.52
N LYS A 535 -17.82 12.22 -5.35
CA LYS A 535 -17.49 11.74 -6.70
C LYS A 535 -16.61 10.50 -6.64
N LYS A 536 -16.85 9.56 -7.56
CA LYS A 536 -16.18 8.26 -7.63
C LYS A 536 -15.64 8.00 -9.05
N PRO A 537 -14.70 8.83 -9.55
CA PRO A 537 -14.20 8.75 -10.92
C PRO A 537 -13.10 7.71 -11.13
N GLY A 538 -12.73 6.95 -10.11
CA GLY A 538 -11.70 5.94 -10.15
C GLY A 538 -11.98 4.83 -11.16
N LYS A 539 -10.94 4.38 -11.84
CA LYS A 539 -11.00 3.38 -12.90
C LYS A 539 -10.14 2.17 -12.57
N PHE A 540 -10.49 1.01 -13.12
CA PHE A 540 -9.58 -0.12 -13.15
C PHE A 540 -8.47 0.16 -14.16
N LEU A 541 -7.22 0.17 -13.69
CA LEU A 541 -6.05 0.44 -14.51
C LEU A 541 -5.37 -0.87 -14.91
N LYS A 542 -4.94 -0.90 -16.15
CA LYS A 542 -4.14 -1.99 -16.71
C LYS A 542 -2.75 -1.45 -17.03
N LYS A 543 -1.77 -2.33 -17.06
CA LYS A 543 -0.46 -1.99 -17.58
C LYS A 543 -0.59 -1.42 -18.99
N GLU A 544 0.13 -0.32 -19.26
CA GLU A 544 0.17 0.30 -20.56
C GLU A 544 1.12 -0.47 -21.49
N SER A 545 0.70 -0.71 -22.75
CA SER A 545 1.55 -1.38 -23.73
C SER A 545 2.74 -0.49 -24.11
N PHE A 546 3.90 -1.09 -24.39
CA PHE A 546 5.12 -0.39 -24.80
C PHE A 546 4.94 0.48 -26.06
N GLU A 547 3.89 0.23 -26.87
CA GLU A 547 3.59 0.98 -28.08
C GLU A 547 3.00 2.38 -27.84
N SER A 548 2.45 2.64 -26.66
CA SER A 548 1.87 3.96 -26.32
C SER A 548 2.91 5.05 -26.04
N TYR A 549 4.21 4.71 -26.01
CA TYR A 549 5.29 5.63 -25.62
C TYR A 549 6.03 6.30 -26.80
N LYS A 550 5.60 6.07 -28.06
CA LYS A 550 6.30 6.61 -29.24
C LYS A 550 5.97 8.06 -29.62
N TYR A 551 5.20 8.79 -28.82
CA TYR A 551 4.89 10.21 -29.08
C TYR A 551 5.25 11.07 -27.87
N GLY A 552 6.55 11.37 -27.72
CA GLY A 552 7.04 12.28 -26.69
C GLY A 552 8.56 12.25 -26.57
N GLU A 553 9.29 12.34 -27.71
CA GLU A 553 10.68 12.82 -27.76
C GLU A 553 10.72 14.34 -27.92
#